data_b156ec5efe5960b437500ba91aa91772
#
_entry.id   b156ec5efe5960b437500ba91aa91772
#
_cell.length_a   1.000
_cell.length_b   1.000
_cell.length_c   1.000
_cell.angle_alpha   90.00
_cell.angle_beta   90.00
_cell.angle_gamma   90.00
#
_symmetry.space_group_name_H-M   'P 1'
#
loop_
_entity.id
_entity.type
_entity.pdbx_description
1 polymer ?
#
loop_
_entity_poly.entity_id
_entity_poly.type
_entity_poly.pdbx_seq_one_letter_code
_entity_poly.pdbx_strand_id
1 'polypeptide(L)'
;LNAQVQRTPFIEHFTQASCGPCASQNPTMYTTLDNFGSANYVKVTHQVSWPGFDPMYNDFPIGPDARVSYYSVSGVPDCSLNGGATASPNTAVTTTTLNNMAAQTTAYAVTVDHVWNTANDITVNVNVTNTTGATVSSADKIYVTMVENHISYSTPPGTNGETDFYYVMRQMYNASTGAANATTGTALGPINAGATTTFSFNITSLPSYLRDKSQVAFAAYIQNSSTKLVEQAAKSAIVPIPGLINVAAASTSVAGSGYCDYSITPSISFTNNDATDVTEVVAEYSIDGGAPVQQTFTGTLTNGNSTTITFPATSLNPGSSTVSYSIVSVNGGQDWSSPAAVAMDDEVYNKLNAAGVAAPVSEGMETAPLTSGYSRDLTTAIFDAPATIAPSAFGVLDGPTFNYGAIGGFAASNRSIRIRFYDIQSGVMDLVMQKVNLATNSSLTFDHAYRQYQAENDKLQVQVSTDCGATWATVFDKAGTNLMTLPASTTAYVPSAASDWASNTVDLSAYDNTNDVVIRFRATSAFGNNLFLDNINIFQSSASIEEQVAGQFTVYPNPTAGDFTVELANANSNDVVVSVVDMKGQVVSSELITNGQTKVEVKTSSLAAGVYTVRVNSDAGVSVEKVVIK
;
A
#
# COMPACT_ATOMS: atom_id res chain seq x y z
N LEU A 1 39.10 34.44 -28.28
CA LEU A 1 37.73 34.12 -28.69
C LEU A 1 37.10 33.26 -27.59
N ASN A 2 36.38 33.91 -26.68
CA ASN A 2 35.62 33.20 -25.65
C ASN A 2 34.28 32.78 -26.31
N ALA A 3 34.17 31.54 -26.69
CA ALA A 3 32.96 31.02 -27.31
C ALA A 3 32.05 30.47 -26.21
N GLN A 4 30.77 30.86 -26.22
CA GLN A 4 29.74 30.15 -25.46
C GLN A 4 29.77 28.66 -25.82
N VAL A 5 29.51 27.81 -24.85
CA VAL A 5 29.41 26.35 -25.03
C VAL A 5 27.98 25.94 -25.29
N GLN A 6 27.81 24.79 -25.96
CA GLN A 6 26.48 24.22 -26.14
C GLN A 6 25.88 23.80 -24.81
N ARG A 7 24.57 23.97 -24.69
CA ARG A 7 23.80 23.55 -23.52
C ARG A 7 23.55 22.05 -23.58
N THR A 8 23.73 21.38 -22.47
CA THR A 8 23.31 19.99 -22.31
C THR A 8 21.79 19.96 -22.01
N PRO A 9 20.98 19.26 -22.80
CA PRO A 9 19.56 19.04 -22.48
C PRO A 9 19.38 18.50 -21.07
N PHE A 10 18.53 19.14 -20.27
CA PHE A 10 18.22 18.74 -18.91
C PHE A 10 16.73 18.41 -18.79
N ILE A 11 16.43 17.23 -18.24
CA ILE A 11 15.08 16.69 -18.13
C ILE A 11 14.80 16.37 -16.65
N GLU A 12 13.82 17.02 -16.07
CA GLU A 12 13.22 16.60 -14.80
C GLU A 12 11.92 15.86 -15.12
N HIS A 13 11.88 14.60 -14.75
CA HIS A 13 10.76 13.71 -15.04
C HIS A 13 10.04 13.36 -13.74
N PHE A 14 8.75 13.58 -13.71
CA PHE A 14 7.86 13.26 -12.59
C PHE A 14 7.02 12.04 -12.94
N THR A 15 7.12 10.99 -12.14
CA THR A 15 6.49 9.70 -12.40
C THR A 15 6.15 8.98 -11.09
N GLN A 16 5.56 7.79 -11.16
CA GLN A 16 5.20 7.04 -9.96
C GLN A 16 4.93 5.57 -10.31
N ALA A 17 5.38 4.64 -9.49
CA ALA A 17 5.32 3.19 -9.72
C ALA A 17 3.90 2.59 -9.76
N SER A 18 2.87 3.33 -9.32
CA SER A 18 1.47 2.90 -9.40
C SER A 18 0.63 3.73 -10.39
N CYS A 19 1.28 4.57 -11.19
CA CYS A 19 0.63 5.44 -12.17
C CYS A 19 0.48 4.72 -13.52
N GLY A 20 -0.71 4.31 -13.91
CA GLY A 20 -0.98 3.64 -15.19
C GLY A 20 -0.55 4.43 -16.43
N PRO A 21 -0.88 5.72 -16.58
CA PRO A 21 -0.36 6.55 -17.67
C PRO A 21 1.16 6.63 -17.70
N CYS A 22 1.85 6.51 -16.55
CA CYS A 22 3.31 6.49 -16.50
C CYS A 22 3.86 5.24 -17.19
N ALA A 23 3.36 4.06 -16.86
CA ALA A 23 3.77 2.81 -17.48
C ALA A 23 3.57 2.79 -18.99
N SER A 24 2.58 3.50 -19.53
CA SER A 24 2.33 3.58 -20.98
C SER A 24 3.21 4.61 -21.68
N GLN A 25 3.67 5.66 -21.03
CA GLN A 25 4.42 6.76 -21.65
C GLN A 25 5.94 6.67 -21.42
N ASN A 26 6.38 6.18 -20.26
CA ASN A 26 7.79 6.08 -19.90
C ASN A 26 8.62 5.29 -20.94
N PRO A 27 8.19 4.11 -21.44
CA PRO A 27 8.97 3.36 -22.44
C PRO A 27 9.24 4.13 -23.72
N THR A 28 8.27 4.92 -24.20
CA THR A 28 8.44 5.74 -25.41
C THR A 28 9.48 6.85 -25.17
N MET A 29 9.42 7.52 -24.02
CA MET A 29 10.42 8.53 -23.64
C MET A 29 11.81 7.89 -23.51
N TYR A 30 11.94 6.73 -22.86
CA TYR A 30 13.22 6.05 -22.70
C TYR A 30 13.82 5.66 -24.06
N THR A 31 13.00 5.09 -24.96
CA THR A 31 13.45 4.78 -26.33
C THR A 31 13.97 6.02 -27.07
N THR A 32 13.30 7.17 -26.91
CA THR A 32 13.75 8.43 -27.53
C THR A 32 15.10 8.89 -26.94
N LEU A 33 15.26 8.79 -25.62
CA LEU A 33 16.48 9.19 -24.91
C LEU A 33 17.65 8.24 -25.23
N ASP A 34 17.41 6.95 -25.34
CA ASP A 34 18.41 5.94 -25.71
C ASP A 34 18.92 6.20 -27.13
N ASN A 35 18.02 6.47 -28.08
CA ASN A 35 18.39 6.84 -29.44
C ASN A 35 19.14 8.19 -29.54
N PHE A 36 18.87 9.12 -28.63
CA PHE A 36 19.60 10.39 -28.53
C PHE A 36 21.01 10.22 -27.93
N GLY A 37 21.19 9.16 -27.15
CA GLY A 37 22.45 8.76 -26.52
C GLY A 37 22.63 9.34 -25.11
N SER A 38 22.87 8.47 -24.16
CA SER A 38 22.93 8.81 -22.73
C SER A 38 23.99 9.85 -22.36
N ALA A 39 25.03 10.03 -23.15
CA ALA A 39 26.05 11.08 -22.93
C ALA A 39 25.57 12.49 -23.29
N ASN A 40 24.49 12.61 -24.06
CA ASN A 40 24.04 13.87 -24.66
C ASN A 40 22.97 14.59 -23.85
N TYR A 41 22.52 14.05 -22.72
CA TYR A 41 21.53 14.67 -21.84
C TYR A 41 21.80 14.36 -20.37
N VAL A 42 21.18 15.16 -19.50
CA VAL A 42 21.07 14.88 -18.07
C VAL A 42 19.62 14.72 -17.72
N LYS A 43 19.28 13.63 -17.02
CA LYS A 43 17.92 13.33 -16.53
C LYS A 43 17.94 13.14 -15.02
N VAL A 44 16.92 13.66 -14.34
CA VAL A 44 16.62 13.39 -12.94
C VAL A 44 15.16 12.99 -12.86
N THR A 45 14.89 11.82 -12.29
CA THR A 45 13.54 11.30 -12.11
C THR A 45 13.08 11.49 -10.68
N HIS A 46 11.94 12.13 -10.51
CA HIS A 46 11.25 12.37 -9.26
C HIS A 46 10.08 11.39 -9.13
N GLN A 47 10.17 10.44 -8.21
CA GLN A 47 9.03 9.65 -7.83
C GLN A 47 8.12 10.50 -6.93
N VAL A 48 6.80 10.49 -7.15
CA VAL A 48 5.87 11.37 -6.41
C VAL A 48 4.93 10.57 -5.51
N SER A 49 4.23 11.25 -4.57
CA SER A 49 3.37 10.63 -3.56
C SER A 49 2.05 10.06 -4.09
N TRP A 50 1.68 10.37 -5.34
CA TRP A 50 0.40 9.97 -5.95
C TRP A 50 0.59 9.37 -7.36
N PRO A 51 -0.33 8.53 -7.88
CA PRO A 51 -1.66 8.20 -7.34
C PRO A 51 -1.67 7.03 -6.35
N GLY A 52 -0.57 6.35 -6.08
CA GLY A 52 -0.55 5.16 -5.23
C GLY A 52 0.75 4.96 -4.46
N PHE A 53 1.07 3.71 -4.15
CA PHE A 53 2.29 3.34 -3.44
C PHE A 53 3.50 3.41 -4.37
N ASP A 54 4.60 3.97 -3.86
CA ASP A 54 5.91 4.00 -4.53
C ASP A 54 7.02 3.94 -3.47
N PRO A 55 7.80 2.85 -3.40
CA PRO A 55 8.84 2.71 -2.39
C PRO A 55 9.96 3.73 -2.57
N MET A 56 10.30 4.11 -3.81
CA MET A 56 11.37 5.09 -4.08
C MET A 56 10.98 6.50 -3.63
N TYR A 57 9.69 6.87 -3.71
CA TYR A 57 9.17 8.08 -3.09
C TYR A 57 9.26 8.00 -1.56
N ASN A 58 8.83 6.89 -0.97
CA ASN A 58 8.83 6.70 0.47
C ASN A 58 10.26 6.74 1.06
N ASP A 59 11.25 6.29 0.30
CA ASP A 59 12.65 6.35 0.68
C ASP A 59 13.14 7.80 0.82
N PHE A 60 12.78 8.68 -0.12
CA PHE A 60 13.23 10.07 -0.15
C PHE A 60 12.16 11.03 -0.68
N PRO A 61 11.16 11.43 0.13
CA PRO A 61 10.09 12.35 -0.30
C PRO A 61 10.53 13.81 -0.42
N ILE A 62 11.51 14.26 0.37
CA ILE A 62 11.86 15.69 0.53
C ILE A 62 12.25 16.35 -0.80
N GLY A 63 13.10 15.71 -1.58
CA GLY A 63 13.55 16.25 -2.87
C GLY A 63 12.43 16.29 -3.92
N PRO A 64 11.75 15.17 -4.20
CA PRO A 64 10.62 15.15 -5.12
C PRO A 64 9.52 16.16 -4.76
N ASP A 65 9.10 16.25 -3.50
CA ASP A 65 8.07 17.20 -3.07
C ASP A 65 8.48 18.66 -3.30
N ALA A 66 9.75 18.98 -3.03
CA ALA A 66 10.28 20.32 -3.30
C ALA A 66 10.24 20.66 -4.81
N ARG A 67 10.55 19.68 -5.68
CA ARG A 67 10.56 19.90 -7.14
C ARG A 67 9.13 19.91 -7.71
N VAL A 68 8.22 19.07 -7.20
CA VAL A 68 6.77 19.10 -7.50
C VAL A 68 6.22 20.50 -7.19
N SER A 69 6.48 21.01 -5.99
CA SER A 69 6.03 22.35 -5.58
C SER A 69 6.67 23.44 -6.44
N TYR A 70 7.98 23.32 -6.76
CA TYR A 70 8.70 24.30 -7.55
C TYR A 70 8.11 24.45 -8.96
N TYR A 71 7.72 23.36 -9.62
CA TYR A 71 7.12 23.40 -10.95
C TYR A 71 5.59 23.43 -10.96
N SER A 72 4.96 23.30 -9.80
CA SER A 72 3.48 23.19 -9.65
C SER A 72 2.94 21.98 -10.42
N VAL A 73 3.63 20.84 -10.33
CA VAL A 73 3.19 19.58 -10.97
C VAL A 73 1.89 19.11 -10.34
N SER A 74 0.86 18.91 -11.15
CA SER A 74 -0.48 18.52 -10.70
C SER A 74 -0.92 17.13 -11.17
N GLY A 75 -0.14 16.47 -12.01
CA GLY A 75 -0.40 15.13 -12.53
C GLY A 75 0.87 14.45 -12.98
N VAL A 76 0.85 13.13 -13.11
CA VAL A 76 1.95 12.32 -13.65
C VAL A 76 1.44 11.35 -14.72
N PRO A 77 2.29 11.00 -15.74
CA PRO A 77 3.66 11.46 -15.92
C PRO A 77 3.73 12.88 -16.45
N ASP A 78 4.72 13.63 -15.97
CA ASP A 78 4.99 15.00 -16.41
C ASP A 78 6.51 15.24 -16.53
N CYS A 79 6.95 16.20 -17.29
CA CYS A 79 8.38 16.56 -17.36
C CYS A 79 8.61 18.04 -17.61
N SER A 80 9.68 18.58 -17.04
CA SER A 80 10.21 19.91 -17.36
C SER A 80 11.49 19.78 -18.16
N LEU A 81 11.59 20.49 -19.27
CA LEU A 81 12.75 20.55 -20.14
C LEU A 81 13.50 21.87 -19.95
N ASN A 82 14.77 21.82 -19.56
CA ASN A 82 15.59 22.98 -19.22
C ASN A 82 14.89 23.99 -18.28
N GLY A 83 14.07 23.50 -17.34
CA GLY A 83 13.34 24.35 -16.39
C GLY A 83 12.11 25.05 -16.95
N GLY A 84 11.69 24.70 -18.16
CA GLY A 84 10.45 25.20 -18.77
C GLY A 84 9.18 24.69 -18.09
N ALA A 85 8.04 25.11 -18.59
CA ALA A 85 6.74 24.61 -18.15
C ALA A 85 6.66 23.09 -18.32
N THR A 86 5.95 22.43 -17.41
CA THR A 86 5.79 20.98 -17.46
C THR A 86 4.84 20.56 -18.58
N ALA A 87 5.10 19.39 -19.15
CA ALA A 87 4.28 18.78 -20.19
C ALA A 87 4.46 17.26 -20.20
N SER A 88 3.47 16.55 -20.75
CA SER A 88 3.51 15.09 -20.89
C SER A 88 4.78 14.61 -21.62
N PRO A 89 5.51 13.61 -21.10
CA PRO A 89 6.77 13.14 -21.69
C PRO A 89 6.66 12.75 -23.17
N ASN A 90 5.57 12.11 -23.57
CA ASN A 90 5.35 11.68 -24.96
C ASN A 90 5.31 12.82 -25.97
N THR A 91 4.88 14.01 -25.55
CA THR A 91 4.79 15.19 -26.41
C THR A 91 5.98 16.10 -26.29
N ALA A 92 6.58 16.17 -25.11
CA ALA A 92 7.69 17.07 -24.81
C ALA A 92 9.05 16.49 -25.24
N VAL A 93 9.30 15.20 -24.91
CA VAL A 93 10.59 14.55 -25.16
C VAL A 93 10.62 13.92 -26.55
N THR A 94 10.99 14.71 -27.53
CA THR A 94 11.17 14.28 -28.91
C THR A 94 12.60 14.53 -29.38
N THR A 95 13.07 13.79 -30.39
CA THR A 95 14.39 14.01 -30.99
C THR A 95 14.56 15.46 -31.47
N THR A 96 13.51 16.05 -32.02
CA THR A 96 13.53 17.45 -32.47
C THR A 96 13.72 18.40 -31.29
N THR A 97 12.96 18.21 -30.20
CA THR A 97 13.08 19.05 -29.00
C THR A 97 14.47 18.94 -28.40
N LEU A 98 14.99 17.72 -28.24
CA LEU A 98 16.33 17.46 -27.70
C LEU A 98 17.43 18.12 -28.56
N ASN A 99 17.36 18.01 -29.88
CA ASN A 99 18.29 18.67 -30.81
C ASN A 99 18.23 20.21 -30.68
N ASN A 100 17.02 20.78 -30.57
CA ASN A 100 16.83 22.21 -30.40
C ASN A 100 17.41 22.69 -29.05
N MET A 101 17.27 21.90 -27.97
CA MET A 101 17.87 22.20 -26.67
C MET A 101 19.41 22.14 -26.74
N ALA A 102 19.97 21.11 -27.36
CA ALA A 102 21.42 20.95 -27.52
C ALA A 102 22.05 22.00 -28.43
N ALA A 103 21.30 22.59 -29.37
CA ALA A 103 21.76 23.69 -30.22
C ALA A 103 21.85 25.03 -29.50
N GLN A 104 21.22 25.17 -28.33
CA GLN A 104 21.33 26.42 -27.54
C GLN A 104 22.72 26.55 -26.91
N THR A 105 23.12 27.78 -26.66
CA THR A 105 24.40 28.08 -26.03
C THR A 105 24.21 28.70 -24.65
N THR A 106 25.22 28.58 -23.82
CA THR A 106 25.26 29.13 -22.45
C THR A 106 26.62 29.70 -22.11
N ALA A 107 26.67 30.54 -21.10
CA ALA A 107 27.89 31.12 -20.56
C ALA A 107 28.67 30.11 -19.67
N TYR A 108 28.08 28.99 -19.30
CA TYR A 108 28.64 28.07 -18.33
C TYR A 108 29.08 26.76 -18.97
N ALA A 109 30.31 26.32 -18.71
CA ALA A 109 30.70 24.93 -18.81
C ALA A 109 30.62 24.31 -17.40
N VAL A 110 29.96 23.16 -17.27
CA VAL A 110 29.83 22.43 -16.00
C VAL A 110 30.40 21.03 -16.19
N THR A 111 31.20 20.58 -15.22
CA THR A 111 31.57 19.18 -15.07
C THR A 111 31.23 18.71 -13.64
N VAL A 112 30.90 17.46 -13.51
CA VAL A 112 30.76 16.81 -12.24
C VAL A 112 31.43 15.45 -12.32
N ASP A 113 32.23 15.15 -11.34
CA ASP A 113 32.84 13.84 -11.11
C ASP A 113 32.70 13.43 -9.65
N HIS A 114 32.87 12.14 -9.40
CA HIS A 114 32.94 11.65 -8.05
C HIS A 114 33.95 10.52 -7.96
N VAL A 115 34.48 10.33 -6.76
CA VAL A 115 35.43 9.26 -6.44
C VAL A 115 34.95 8.57 -5.16
N TRP A 116 34.86 7.27 -5.22
CA TRP A 116 34.66 6.46 -4.03
C TRP A 116 35.99 6.36 -3.28
N ASN A 117 36.04 6.91 -2.07
CA ASN A 117 37.19 6.76 -1.17
C ASN A 117 37.15 5.39 -0.50
N THR A 118 35.96 4.94 -0.15
CA THR A 118 35.61 3.59 0.33
C THR A 118 34.23 3.22 -0.21
N ALA A 119 33.73 2.03 0.05
CA ALA A 119 32.35 1.65 -0.33
C ALA A 119 31.24 2.45 0.38
N ASN A 120 31.60 3.34 1.33
CA ASN A 120 30.65 4.16 2.08
C ASN A 120 31.00 5.65 2.13
N ASP A 121 32.05 6.07 1.42
CA ASP A 121 32.54 7.44 1.41
C ASP A 121 32.83 7.91 -0.01
N ILE A 122 32.24 9.03 -0.41
CA ILE A 122 32.34 9.60 -1.76
C ILE A 122 32.82 11.04 -1.66
N THR A 123 33.83 11.41 -2.46
CA THR A 123 34.15 12.80 -2.77
C THR A 123 33.47 13.19 -4.06
N VAL A 124 32.74 14.29 -4.05
CA VAL A 124 32.06 14.87 -5.23
C VAL A 124 32.70 16.18 -5.58
N ASN A 125 33.06 16.36 -6.86
CA ASN A 125 33.62 17.62 -7.39
C ASN A 125 32.71 18.15 -8.49
N VAL A 126 32.37 19.45 -8.40
CA VAL A 126 31.61 20.16 -9.42
C VAL A 126 32.39 21.38 -9.83
N ASN A 127 32.74 21.49 -11.11
CA ASN A 127 33.43 22.65 -11.65
C ASN A 127 32.48 23.43 -12.54
N VAL A 128 32.39 24.74 -12.30
CA VAL A 128 31.61 25.70 -13.10
C VAL A 128 32.54 26.72 -13.68
N THR A 129 32.70 26.72 -14.99
CA THR A 129 33.59 27.65 -15.72
C THR A 129 32.75 28.66 -16.48
N ASN A 130 33.07 29.95 -16.29
CA ASN A 130 32.55 31.02 -17.15
C ASN A 130 33.31 31.01 -18.47
N THR A 131 32.67 30.69 -19.57
CA THR A 131 33.28 30.59 -20.91
C THR A 131 33.22 31.91 -21.70
N THR A 132 32.68 32.97 -21.10
CA THR A 132 32.53 34.26 -21.75
C THR A 132 33.70 35.21 -21.44
N GLY A 133 33.78 36.33 -22.18
CA GLY A 133 34.77 37.40 -21.98
C GLY A 133 34.42 38.42 -20.90
N ALA A 134 33.32 38.23 -20.17
CA ALA A 134 32.86 39.12 -19.10
C ALA A 134 32.52 38.34 -17.85
N THR A 135 32.55 38.99 -16.69
CA THR A 135 32.08 38.37 -15.43
C THR A 135 30.60 38.04 -15.55
N VAL A 136 30.25 36.80 -15.27
CA VAL A 136 28.86 36.38 -15.12
C VAL A 136 28.47 36.55 -13.64
N SER A 137 27.47 37.40 -13.42
CA SER A 137 26.91 37.65 -12.10
C SER A 137 25.40 37.48 -12.21
N SER A 138 24.86 36.48 -11.52
CA SER A 138 23.46 36.14 -11.63
C SER A 138 22.88 35.61 -10.31
N ALA A 139 21.57 35.54 -10.24
CA ALA A 139 20.85 34.86 -9.16
C ALA A 139 20.82 33.34 -9.34
N ASP A 140 21.73 32.79 -10.16
CA ASP A 140 21.78 31.38 -10.46
C ASP A 140 22.25 30.55 -9.26
N LYS A 141 21.73 29.37 -9.17
CA LYS A 141 22.10 28.38 -8.14
C LYS A 141 22.58 27.10 -8.80
N ILE A 142 23.57 26.50 -8.18
CA ILE A 142 23.99 25.13 -8.52
C ILE A 142 23.23 24.14 -7.63
N TYR A 143 22.63 23.14 -8.25
CA TYR A 143 22.01 22.00 -7.61
C TYR A 143 22.87 20.77 -7.85
N VAL A 144 23.02 19.94 -6.83
CA VAL A 144 23.74 18.67 -6.93
C VAL A 144 22.84 17.57 -6.39
N THR A 145 22.56 16.61 -7.24
CA THR A 145 21.60 15.54 -6.95
C THR A 145 22.27 14.19 -7.17
N MET A 146 22.24 13.33 -6.13
CA MET A 146 22.59 11.92 -6.27
C MET A 146 21.43 11.20 -6.95
N VAL A 147 21.74 10.39 -7.94
CA VAL A 147 20.78 9.52 -8.63
C VAL A 147 21.30 8.09 -8.66
N GLU A 148 20.39 7.11 -8.63
CA GLU A 148 20.67 5.76 -9.11
C GLU A 148 20.30 5.71 -10.59
N ASN A 149 21.26 5.39 -11.45
CA ASN A 149 21.05 5.39 -12.90
C ASN A 149 20.04 4.34 -13.33
N HIS A 150 19.98 3.21 -12.64
CA HIS A 150 19.03 2.13 -12.88
C HIS A 150 18.67 1.46 -11.56
N ILE A 151 17.37 1.36 -11.30
CA ILE A 151 16.80 0.54 -10.23
C ILE A 151 15.91 -0.51 -10.89
N SER A 152 16.19 -1.79 -10.64
CA SER A 152 15.38 -2.89 -11.14
C SER A 152 14.71 -3.64 -9.99
N TYR A 153 13.48 -4.07 -10.24
CA TYR A 153 12.67 -4.86 -9.31
C TYR A 153 12.33 -6.21 -9.95
N SER A 154 12.42 -7.30 -9.19
CA SER A 154 12.01 -8.63 -9.66
C SER A 154 10.49 -8.74 -9.88
N THR A 155 9.73 -7.95 -9.12
CA THR A 155 8.28 -7.79 -9.25
C THR A 155 7.94 -6.31 -9.24
N PRO A 156 6.88 -5.86 -9.93
CA PRO A 156 6.51 -4.46 -9.92
C PRO A 156 6.31 -3.93 -8.49
N PRO A 157 7.01 -2.85 -8.09
CA PRO A 157 6.92 -2.30 -6.73
C PRO A 157 5.64 -1.49 -6.50
N GLY A 158 4.93 -1.17 -7.57
CA GLY A 158 3.64 -0.49 -7.59
C GLY A 158 2.62 -1.25 -8.41
N THR A 159 1.48 -0.62 -8.68
CA THR A 159 0.36 -1.28 -9.38
C THR A 159 0.37 -1.10 -10.90
N ASN A 160 1.33 -0.37 -11.46
CA ASN A 160 1.36 -0.05 -12.89
C ASN A 160 2.12 -1.06 -13.76
N GLY A 161 2.84 -2.02 -13.16
CA GLY A 161 3.57 -3.08 -13.85
C GLY A 161 5.01 -2.74 -14.25
N GLU A 162 5.50 -1.52 -13.99
CA GLU A 162 6.90 -1.15 -14.25
C GLU A 162 7.83 -1.83 -13.23
N THR A 163 8.94 -2.38 -13.71
CA THR A 163 10.01 -3.00 -12.91
C THR A 163 11.31 -2.23 -12.96
N ASP A 164 11.49 -1.36 -13.96
CA ASP A 164 12.75 -0.68 -14.24
C ASP A 164 12.59 0.83 -14.20
N PHE A 165 13.39 1.49 -13.37
CA PHE A 165 13.35 2.93 -13.15
C PHE A 165 14.73 3.53 -13.36
N TYR A 166 14.80 4.66 -14.07
CA TYR A 166 16.07 5.21 -14.52
C TYR A 166 16.30 6.63 -13.99
N TYR A 167 17.54 6.90 -13.54
CA TYR A 167 18.00 8.18 -13.02
C TYR A 167 17.17 8.70 -11.86
N VAL A 168 16.82 7.79 -10.96
CA VAL A 168 15.95 8.10 -9.80
C VAL A 168 16.70 8.94 -8.79
N MET A 169 16.12 10.09 -8.41
CA MET A 169 16.66 10.94 -7.36
C MET A 169 16.69 10.20 -6.02
N ARG A 170 17.88 10.20 -5.39
CA ARG A 170 18.08 9.59 -4.07
C ARG A 170 18.42 10.59 -2.98
N GLN A 171 19.06 11.71 -3.32
CA GLN A 171 19.39 12.77 -2.35
C GLN A 171 19.77 14.06 -3.08
N MET A 172 19.54 15.21 -2.43
CA MET A 172 20.04 16.52 -2.87
C MET A 172 21.07 17.05 -1.87
N TYR A 173 22.17 17.58 -2.37
CA TYR A 173 23.29 18.07 -1.55
C TYR A 173 23.55 19.54 -1.76
N ASN A 174 23.94 20.23 -0.68
CA ASN A 174 24.52 21.57 -0.78
C ASN A 174 25.91 21.47 -1.38
N ALA A 175 26.13 22.10 -2.51
CA ALA A 175 27.39 21.99 -3.25
C ALA A 175 28.64 22.51 -2.48
N SER A 176 28.44 23.44 -1.54
CA SER A 176 29.55 24.02 -0.76
C SER A 176 29.87 23.24 0.52
N THR A 177 28.90 22.52 1.10
CA THR A 177 29.07 21.91 2.42
C THR A 177 28.84 20.40 2.42
N GLY A 178 28.25 19.84 1.36
CA GLY A 178 27.84 18.44 1.32
C GLY A 178 26.62 18.12 2.20
N ALA A 179 25.96 19.13 2.78
CA ALA A 179 24.78 18.89 3.60
C ALA A 179 23.65 18.28 2.76
N ALA A 180 23.08 17.19 3.27
CA ALA A 180 21.95 16.52 2.66
C ALA A 180 20.65 17.35 2.74
N ASN A 181 19.63 16.97 1.97
CA ASN A 181 18.31 17.63 1.91
C ASN A 181 18.35 19.10 1.44
N ALA A 182 19.34 19.48 0.64
CA ALA A 182 19.54 20.85 0.15
C ALA A 182 18.65 21.16 -1.07
N THR A 183 17.35 21.27 -0.87
CA THR A 183 16.35 21.44 -1.94
C THR A 183 16.33 22.83 -2.59
N THR A 184 16.99 23.82 -2.00
CA THR A 184 16.99 25.21 -2.50
C THR A 184 18.18 25.56 -3.39
N GLY A 185 19.11 24.63 -3.61
CA GLY A 185 20.36 24.84 -4.32
C GLY A 185 21.34 25.75 -3.58
N THR A 186 22.60 25.78 -4.05
CA THR A 186 23.69 26.61 -3.51
C THR A 186 23.88 27.84 -4.41
N ALA A 187 24.03 29.02 -3.85
CA ALA A 187 24.30 30.23 -4.64
C ALA A 187 25.63 30.10 -5.41
N LEU A 188 25.59 30.35 -6.71
CA LEU A 188 26.76 30.23 -7.56
C LEU A 188 27.75 31.39 -7.34
N GLY A 189 27.24 32.60 -7.10
CA GLY A 189 28.04 33.84 -7.01
C GLY A 189 28.56 34.30 -8.37
N PRO A 190 29.28 35.44 -8.40
CA PRO A 190 29.88 35.93 -9.63
C PRO A 190 31.12 35.10 -10.01
N ILE A 191 31.25 34.77 -11.30
CA ILE A 191 32.42 34.09 -11.87
C ILE A 191 33.06 35.01 -12.91
N ASN A 192 34.32 35.35 -12.71
CA ASN A 192 35.06 36.21 -13.65
C ASN A 192 35.22 35.52 -15.01
N ALA A 193 35.49 36.34 -16.04
CA ALA A 193 35.74 35.86 -17.40
C ALA A 193 36.80 34.75 -17.43
N GLY A 194 36.48 33.62 -18.00
CA GLY A 194 37.36 32.45 -18.12
C GLY A 194 37.71 31.74 -16.81
N ALA A 195 37.18 32.19 -15.67
CA ALA A 195 37.46 31.57 -14.37
C ALA A 195 36.56 30.35 -14.12
N THR A 196 37.05 29.45 -13.27
CA THR A 196 36.34 28.30 -12.77
C THR A 196 36.09 28.41 -11.26
N THR A 197 34.87 28.17 -10.84
CA THR A 197 34.53 27.95 -9.44
C THR A 197 34.37 26.43 -9.22
N THR A 198 35.09 25.92 -8.24
CA THR A 198 35.02 24.50 -7.86
C THR A 198 34.28 24.34 -6.54
N PHE A 199 33.32 23.45 -6.52
CA PHE A 199 32.65 22.96 -5.32
C PHE A 199 33.13 21.51 -5.08
N SER A 200 33.64 21.24 -3.90
CA SER A 200 34.12 19.91 -3.52
C SER A 200 33.62 19.59 -2.11
N PHE A 201 33.02 18.42 -1.94
CA PHE A 201 32.51 17.96 -0.64
C PHE A 201 32.57 16.44 -0.52
N ASN A 202 32.56 15.97 0.72
CA ASN A 202 32.55 14.55 1.04
C ASN A 202 31.19 14.13 1.57
N ILE A 203 30.75 12.96 1.15
CA ILE A 203 29.58 12.23 1.66
C ILE A 203 30.12 11.05 2.44
N THR A 204 30.13 11.15 3.76
CA THR A 204 30.64 10.10 4.68
C THR A 204 29.55 9.21 5.24
N SER A 205 28.28 9.50 4.92
CA SER A 205 27.11 8.70 5.30
C SER A 205 26.17 8.64 4.09
N LEU A 206 26.18 7.53 3.42
CA LEU A 206 25.29 7.26 2.30
C LEU A 206 23.86 7.04 2.78
N PRO A 207 22.83 7.37 1.97
CA PRO A 207 21.47 6.96 2.25
C PRO A 207 21.37 5.43 2.37
N SER A 208 20.77 4.94 3.45
CA SER A 208 20.60 3.50 3.71
C SER A 208 19.66 2.81 2.72
N TYR A 209 18.85 3.59 2.02
CA TYR A 209 17.88 3.12 1.02
C TYR A 209 18.44 3.05 -0.41
N LEU A 210 19.75 3.26 -0.61
CA LEU A 210 20.36 3.00 -1.93
C LEU A 210 20.25 1.51 -2.25
N ARG A 211 19.68 1.21 -3.41
CA ARG A 211 19.47 -0.18 -3.84
C ARG A 211 20.68 -0.79 -4.50
N ASP A 212 21.41 0.01 -5.27
CA ASP A 212 22.65 -0.41 -5.89
C ASP A 212 23.67 0.72 -5.91
N LYS A 213 24.62 0.66 -5.02
CA LYS A 213 25.71 1.65 -4.94
C LYS A 213 26.48 1.76 -6.27
N SER A 214 26.57 0.67 -7.05
CA SER A 214 27.26 0.67 -8.33
C SER A 214 26.53 1.50 -9.41
N GLN A 215 25.27 1.87 -9.18
CA GLN A 215 24.49 2.73 -10.05
C GLN A 215 24.48 4.19 -9.64
N VAL A 216 25.21 4.55 -8.58
CA VAL A 216 25.25 5.92 -8.09
C VAL A 216 26.00 6.82 -9.06
N ALA A 217 25.36 7.92 -9.41
CA ALA A 217 25.92 9.03 -10.15
C ALA A 217 25.41 10.37 -9.58
N PHE A 218 26.03 11.46 -10.01
CA PHE A 218 25.62 12.81 -9.60
C PHE A 218 25.23 13.64 -10.82
N ALA A 219 24.06 14.27 -10.76
CA ALA A 219 23.64 15.31 -11.68
C ALA A 219 23.91 16.68 -11.03
N ALA A 220 24.63 17.56 -11.73
CA ALA A 220 24.82 18.94 -11.34
C ALA A 220 24.21 19.86 -12.39
N TYR A 221 23.39 20.83 -11.97
CA TYR A 221 22.77 21.76 -12.90
C TYR A 221 22.66 23.17 -12.32
N ILE A 222 22.86 24.16 -13.19
CA ILE A 222 22.74 25.59 -12.86
C ILE A 222 21.34 26.05 -13.24
N GLN A 223 20.57 26.51 -12.27
CA GLN A 223 19.21 26.99 -12.49
C GLN A 223 19.02 28.41 -12.02
N ASN A 224 18.42 29.23 -12.87
CA ASN A 224 18.06 30.60 -12.55
C ASN A 224 16.83 30.62 -11.64
N SER A 225 16.96 31.24 -10.47
CA SER A 225 15.91 31.25 -9.46
C SER A 225 14.66 32.05 -9.87
N SER A 226 14.76 32.98 -10.79
CA SER A 226 13.66 33.85 -11.21
C SER A 226 12.90 33.29 -12.41
N THR A 227 13.63 32.78 -13.41
CA THR A 227 13.06 32.29 -14.68
C THR A 227 12.81 30.77 -14.66
N LYS A 228 13.40 30.07 -13.71
CA LYS A 228 13.49 28.59 -13.62
C LYS A 228 14.37 27.98 -14.71
N LEU A 229 14.87 28.73 -15.67
CA LEU A 229 15.69 28.20 -16.76
C LEU A 229 16.93 27.47 -16.20
N VAL A 230 17.18 26.27 -16.70
CA VAL A 230 18.42 25.54 -16.45
C VAL A 230 19.43 25.97 -17.52
N GLU A 231 20.45 26.67 -17.06
CA GLU A 231 21.49 27.28 -17.95
C GLU A 231 22.45 26.22 -18.46
N GLN A 232 22.84 25.27 -17.63
CA GLN A 232 23.72 24.16 -17.99
C GLN A 232 23.54 22.99 -17.02
N ALA A 233 23.81 21.79 -17.51
CA ALA A 233 23.79 20.57 -16.69
C ALA A 233 24.94 19.62 -17.08
N ALA A 234 25.39 18.83 -16.11
CA ALA A 234 26.32 17.72 -16.30
C ALA A 234 25.95 16.57 -15.40
N LYS A 235 26.39 15.36 -15.75
CA LYS A 235 26.31 14.18 -14.87
C LYS A 235 27.66 13.48 -14.80
N SER A 236 27.96 12.89 -13.65
CA SER A 236 29.15 12.07 -13.48
C SER A 236 28.99 10.72 -14.20
N ALA A 237 30.10 10.13 -14.60
CA ALA A 237 30.12 8.73 -15.00
C ALA A 237 29.94 7.83 -13.78
N ILE A 238 29.49 6.61 -14.00
CA ILE A 238 29.64 5.52 -13.03
C ILE A 238 31.12 5.22 -12.87
N VAL A 239 31.56 5.08 -11.62
CA VAL A 239 32.96 4.74 -11.31
C VAL A 239 32.99 3.50 -10.40
N PRO A 240 34.04 2.64 -10.58
CA PRO A 240 34.19 1.47 -9.73
C PRO A 240 34.31 1.81 -8.25
N ILE A 241 33.73 1.01 -7.41
CA ILE A 241 33.76 1.16 -5.95
C ILE A 241 34.91 0.27 -5.42
N PRO A 242 35.92 0.83 -4.73
CA PRO A 242 37.03 0.05 -4.21
C PRO A 242 36.56 -1.04 -3.24
N GLY A 243 36.97 -2.28 -3.51
CA GLY A 243 36.67 -3.43 -2.65
C GLY A 243 35.22 -3.89 -2.65
N LEU A 244 34.34 -3.32 -3.50
CA LEU A 244 32.99 -3.79 -3.66
C LEU A 244 32.93 -4.99 -4.60
N ILE A 245 32.23 -6.05 -4.18
CA ILE A 245 31.91 -7.20 -5.02
C ILE A 245 30.45 -7.08 -5.46
N ASN A 246 30.21 -7.12 -6.76
CA ASN A 246 28.86 -7.02 -7.30
C ASN A 246 28.16 -8.38 -7.23
N VAL A 247 27.25 -8.53 -6.26
CA VAL A 247 26.41 -9.71 -6.07
C VAL A 247 24.95 -9.31 -6.18
N ALA A 248 24.23 -9.87 -7.13
CA ALA A 248 22.78 -9.79 -7.17
C ALA A 248 22.17 -10.87 -6.28
N ALA A 249 21.21 -10.53 -5.45
CA ALA A 249 20.53 -11.47 -4.55
C ALA A 249 19.01 -11.34 -4.66
N ALA A 250 18.32 -12.48 -4.46
CA ALA A 250 16.85 -12.56 -4.46
C ALA A 250 16.39 -13.61 -3.44
N SER A 251 15.31 -13.34 -2.71
CA SER A 251 14.63 -14.37 -1.94
C SER A 251 13.90 -15.31 -2.89
N THR A 252 13.92 -16.61 -2.58
CA THR A 252 13.25 -17.65 -3.38
C THR A 252 12.51 -18.64 -2.49
N SER A 253 12.08 -18.18 -1.32
CA SER A 253 11.50 -19.02 -0.28
C SER A 253 10.27 -19.79 -0.75
N VAL A 254 10.12 -21.00 -0.24
CA VAL A 254 8.97 -21.85 -0.49
C VAL A 254 8.14 -21.93 0.77
N ALA A 255 6.92 -21.38 0.72
CA ALA A 255 5.96 -21.50 1.80
C ALA A 255 5.06 -22.72 1.60
N GLY A 256 4.57 -23.25 2.71
CA GLY A 256 3.50 -24.22 2.73
C GLY A 256 2.23 -23.66 2.07
N SER A 257 1.51 -24.52 1.36
CA SER A 257 0.33 -24.12 0.57
C SER A 257 -0.86 -23.72 1.47
N GLY A 258 -1.62 -22.72 1.02
CA GLY A 258 -2.84 -22.26 1.68
C GLY A 258 -2.58 -21.58 3.03
N TYR A 259 -3.67 -21.41 3.79
CA TYR A 259 -3.67 -20.64 5.04
C TYR A 259 -3.33 -21.45 6.29
N CYS A 260 -3.24 -22.76 6.22
CA CYS A 260 -3.06 -23.65 7.37
C CYS A 260 -1.79 -24.48 7.34
N ASP A 261 -0.99 -24.39 6.30
CA ASP A 261 0.35 -24.96 6.29
C ASP A 261 1.33 -23.88 6.77
N TYR A 262 1.79 -24.03 7.99
CA TYR A 262 2.67 -23.05 8.65
C TYR A 262 4.13 -23.22 8.25
N SER A 263 4.48 -24.24 7.47
CA SER A 263 5.86 -24.51 7.09
C SER A 263 6.36 -23.49 6.09
N ILE A 264 7.60 -23.03 6.28
CA ILE A 264 8.35 -22.24 5.31
C ILE A 264 9.77 -22.78 5.20
N THR A 265 10.31 -22.82 4.00
CA THR A 265 11.72 -23.08 3.74
C THR A 265 12.36 -21.83 3.16
N PRO A 266 12.94 -20.95 3.99
CA PRO A 266 13.59 -19.73 3.52
C PRO A 266 14.78 -20.07 2.63
N SER A 267 14.98 -19.29 1.57
CA SER A 267 16.15 -19.41 0.71
C SER A 267 16.50 -18.08 0.03
N ILE A 268 17.79 -17.91 -0.27
CA ILE A 268 18.32 -16.75 -0.97
C ILE A 268 19.13 -17.27 -2.17
N SER A 269 18.73 -16.88 -3.36
CA SER A 269 19.52 -17.07 -4.57
C SER A 269 20.38 -15.85 -4.81
N PHE A 270 21.63 -16.04 -5.20
CA PHE A 270 22.52 -14.94 -5.55
C PHE A 270 23.39 -15.26 -6.75
N THR A 271 23.77 -14.22 -7.48
CA THR A 271 24.58 -14.27 -8.71
C THR A 271 25.82 -13.42 -8.52
N ASN A 272 26.98 -13.95 -8.85
CA ASN A 272 28.20 -13.16 -8.93
C ASN A 272 28.22 -12.37 -10.27
N ASN A 273 28.12 -11.06 -10.20
CA ASN A 273 28.22 -10.15 -11.36
C ASN A 273 29.60 -9.45 -11.42
N ASP A 274 30.55 -9.87 -10.58
CA ASP A 274 31.89 -9.31 -10.52
C ASP A 274 32.92 -10.22 -11.18
N ALA A 275 34.04 -9.65 -11.58
CA ALA A 275 35.19 -10.41 -12.09
C ALA A 275 35.91 -11.20 -10.97
N THR A 276 35.74 -10.78 -9.74
CA THR A 276 36.28 -11.46 -8.55
C THR A 276 35.40 -12.64 -8.19
N ASP A 277 36.01 -13.81 -7.99
CA ASP A 277 35.27 -15.00 -7.57
C ASP A 277 34.67 -14.78 -6.15
N VAL A 278 33.40 -15.15 -5.99
CA VAL A 278 32.75 -15.22 -4.70
C VAL A 278 33.01 -16.59 -4.10
N THR A 279 33.70 -16.62 -2.95
CA THR A 279 34.12 -17.84 -2.28
C THR A 279 33.34 -18.10 -1.00
N GLU A 280 32.73 -17.07 -0.42
CA GLU A 280 31.93 -17.15 0.80
C GLU A 280 30.78 -16.13 0.72
N VAL A 281 29.58 -16.55 1.12
CA VAL A 281 28.43 -15.65 1.38
C VAL A 281 27.80 -16.07 2.69
N VAL A 282 27.72 -15.16 3.64
CA VAL A 282 26.92 -15.32 4.86
C VAL A 282 25.59 -14.62 4.63
N ALA A 283 24.52 -15.39 4.66
CA ALA A 283 23.16 -14.90 4.51
C ALA A 283 22.33 -15.18 5.77
N GLU A 284 21.29 -14.39 5.98
CA GLU A 284 20.38 -14.56 7.10
C GLU A 284 18.94 -14.26 6.74
N TYR A 285 18.02 -14.83 7.52
CA TYR A 285 16.64 -14.38 7.56
C TYR A 285 16.20 -14.17 9.01
N SER A 286 15.16 -13.34 9.21
CA SER A 286 14.46 -13.20 10.47
C SER A 286 12.95 -13.25 10.26
N ILE A 287 12.20 -13.66 11.29
CA ILE A 287 10.73 -13.66 11.29
C ILE A 287 10.28 -12.63 12.32
N ASP A 288 9.43 -11.68 11.90
CA ASP A 288 8.82 -10.64 12.74
C ASP A 288 9.86 -9.84 13.55
N GLY A 289 11.04 -9.59 12.96
CA GLY A 289 12.15 -8.90 13.61
C GLY A 289 12.79 -9.67 14.75
N GLY A 290 12.56 -10.98 14.85
CA GLY A 290 13.19 -11.88 15.82
C GLY A 290 14.67 -12.09 15.56
N ALA A 291 15.29 -12.99 16.32
CA ALA A 291 16.71 -13.31 16.17
C ALA A 291 16.99 -13.89 14.77
N PRO A 292 18.01 -13.38 14.04
CA PRO A 292 18.32 -13.86 12.71
C PRO A 292 18.89 -15.29 12.74
N VAL A 293 18.55 -16.06 11.72
CA VAL A 293 19.11 -17.39 11.45
C VAL A 293 20.08 -17.27 10.29
N GLN A 294 21.34 -17.56 10.52
CA GLN A 294 22.40 -17.43 9.52
C GLN A 294 22.76 -18.76 8.88
N GLN A 295 23.14 -18.71 7.61
CA GLN A 295 23.74 -19.83 6.87
C GLN A 295 24.81 -19.31 5.93
N THR A 296 25.87 -20.12 5.73
CA THR A 296 27.02 -19.76 4.92
C THR A 296 27.10 -20.65 3.67
N PHE A 297 27.22 -20.02 2.52
CA PHE A 297 27.73 -20.67 1.30
C PHE A 297 29.26 -20.64 1.36
N THR A 298 29.88 -21.75 1.03
CA THR A 298 31.32 -21.85 0.77
C THR A 298 31.55 -22.59 -0.56
N GLY A 299 32.33 -22.00 -1.45
CA GLY A 299 32.58 -22.57 -2.78
C GLY A 299 33.25 -21.55 -3.68
N THR A 300 33.36 -21.81 -4.96
CA THR A 300 33.82 -20.83 -5.95
C THR A 300 32.70 -20.52 -6.92
N LEU A 301 32.18 -19.30 -6.85
CA LEU A 301 31.16 -18.80 -7.76
C LEU A 301 31.82 -17.76 -8.66
N THR A 302 32.10 -18.14 -9.90
CA THR A 302 32.72 -17.27 -10.90
C THR A 302 31.71 -16.30 -11.51
N ASN A 303 32.18 -15.27 -12.19
CA ASN A 303 31.36 -14.26 -12.84
C ASN A 303 30.21 -14.87 -13.68
N GLY A 304 29.01 -14.32 -13.53
CA GLY A 304 27.78 -14.72 -14.21
C GLY A 304 27.11 -15.98 -13.69
N ASN A 305 27.71 -16.68 -12.72
CA ASN A 305 27.11 -17.87 -12.12
C ASN A 305 26.25 -17.53 -10.89
N SER A 306 25.25 -18.38 -10.68
CA SER A 306 24.29 -18.25 -9.56
C SER A 306 24.31 -19.49 -8.68
N THR A 307 23.95 -19.31 -7.41
CA THR A 307 23.71 -20.41 -6.47
C THR A 307 22.62 -20.01 -5.49
N THR A 308 22.16 -20.94 -4.64
CA THR A 308 21.11 -20.72 -3.66
C THR A 308 21.54 -21.23 -2.29
N ILE A 309 21.42 -20.40 -1.27
CA ILE A 309 21.44 -20.82 0.13
C ILE A 309 20.02 -21.17 0.53
N THR A 310 19.81 -22.43 0.95
CA THR A 310 18.52 -22.90 1.50
C THR A 310 18.66 -23.10 2.99
N PHE A 311 17.86 -22.43 3.77
CA PHE A 311 17.84 -22.56 5.22
C PHE A 311 17.01 -23.80 5.64
N PRO A 312 17.21 -24.33 6.85
CA PRO A 312 16.32 -25.34 7.40
C PRO A 312 14.87 -24.88 7.41
N ALA A 313 13.95 -25.80 7.13
CA ALA A 313 12.53 -25.52 7.24
C ALA A 313 12.17 -25.06 8.66
N THR A 314 11.32 -24.07 8.76
CA THR A 314 10.83 -23.51 10.03
C THR A 314 9.32 -23.34 9.98
N SER A 315 8.70 -23.02 11.11
CA SER A 315 7.25 -22.81 11.21
C SER A 315 6.95 -21.34 11.51
N LEU A 316 5.96 -20.81 10.78
CA LEU A 316 5.33 -19.53 11.08
C LEU A 316 4.30 -19.67 12.19
N ASN A 317 3.99 -18.59 12.87
CA ASN A 317 2.87 -18.52 13.80
C ASN A 317 1.55 -18.25 13.05
N PRO A 318 0.38 -18.56 13.65
CA PRO A 318 -0.89 -18.01 13.18
C PRO A 318 -0.87 -16.47 13.19
N GLY A 319 -1.55 -15.87 12.22
CA GLY A 319 -1.54 -14.43 11.99
C GLY A 319 -0.70 -14.03 10.78
N SER A 320 -0.29 -12.78 10.72
CA SER A 320 0.61 -12.24 9.70
C SER A 320 2.05 -12.34 10.21
N SER A 321 2.93 -12.96 9.45
CA SER A 321 4.37 -13.01 9.73
C SER A 321 5.13 -12.38 8.59
N THR A 322 6.12 -11.54 8.93
CA THR A 322 7.05 -10.93 7.98
C THR A 322 8.38 -11.67 8.06
N VAL A 323 8.84 -12.16 6.91
CA VAL A 323 10.15 -12.81 6.78
C VAL A 323 11.08 -11.86 6.03
N SER A 324 12.09 -11.37 6.73
CA SER A 324 13.09 -10.44 6.19
C SER A 324 14.39 -11.19 5.91
N TYR A 325 15.05 -10.83 4.81
CA TYR A 325 16.27 -11.49 4.32
C TYR A 325 17.40 -10.49 4.19
N SER A 326 18.64 -10.94 4.47
CA SER A 326 19.82 -10.13 4.19
C SER A 326 21.05 -10.97 3.87
N ILE A 327 21.99 -10.39 3.12
CA ILE A 327 23.37 -10.86 3.02
C ILE A 327 24.18 -10.10 4.05
N VAL A 328 24.81 -10.84 4.96
CA VAL A 328 25.61 -10.30 6.06
C VAL A 328 27.03 -9.96 5.59
N SER A 329 27.64 -10.85 4.81
CA SER A 329 28.99 -10.65 4.29
C SER A 329 29.25 -11.46 3.03
N VAL A 330 30.21 -10.98 2.23
CA VAL A 330 30.75 -11.66 1.06
C VAL A 330 32.26 -11.73 1.21
N ASN A 331 32.87 -12.88 0.90
CA ASN A 331 34.31 -13.11 0.94
C ASN A 331 34.98 -12.65 2.24
N GLY A 332 34.39 -13.01 3.40
CA GLY A 332 34.98 -12.71 4.72
C GLY A 332 34.85 -11.24 5.14
N GLY A 333 33.83 -10.53 4.64
CA GLY A 333 33.50 -9.18 5.07
C GLY A 333 33.86 -8.08 4.06
N GLN A 334 34.11 -8.43 2.79
CA GLN A 334 34.22 -7.42 1.73
C GLN A 334 32.88 -6.72 1.53
N ASP A 335 32.93 -5.45 1.18
CA ASP A 335 31.73 -4.71 0.76
C ASP A 335 31.13 -5.33 -0.51
N TRP A 336 29.80 -5.36 -0.59
CA TRP A 336 29.08 -5.91 -1.73
C TRP A 336 27.93 -4.98 -2.15
N SER A 337 27.51 -5.09 -3.41
CA SER A 337 26.29 -4.44 -3.90
C SER A 337 25.38 -5.47 -4.56
N SER A 338 24.09 -5.20 -4.48
CA SER A 338 23.07 -6.00 -5.14
C SER A 338 22.21 -5.07 -5.99
N PRO A 339 22.30 -5.15 -7.34
CA PRO A 339 21.36 -4.47 -8.23
C PRO A 339 19.91 -4.92 -8.00
N ALA A 340 19.75 -6.12 -7.45
CA ALA A 340 18.47 -6.71 -7.09
C ALA A 340 18.28 -6.78 -5.55
N ALA A 341 18.85 -5.85 -4.79
CA ALA A 341 18.58 -5.73 -3.35
C ALA A 341 17.07 -5.63 -3.04
N VAL A 342 16.32 -5.28 -4.02
CA VAL A 342 14.87 -5.28 -4.11
C VAL A 342 14.23 -6.65 -4.06
N ALA A 343 14.87 -7.64 -4.62
CA ALA A 343 14.35 -9.01 -4.62
C ALA A 343 14.51 -9.69 -3.25
N MET A 344 15.11 -8.99 -2.31
CA MET A 344 15.16 -9.36 -0.89
C MET A 344 14.20 -8.50 -0.06
N ASP A 345 13.13 -8.03 -0.68
CA ASP A 345 12.03 -7.40 0.04
C ASP A 345 11.40 -8.41 1.01
N ASP A 346 10.88 -7.89 2.10
CA ASP A 346 10.19 -8.69 3.10
C ASP A 346 9.06 -9.51 2.47
N GLU A 347 9.00 -10.79 2.81
CA GLU A 347 7.90 -11.67 2.40
C GLU A 347 6.87 -11.73 3.53
N VAL A 348 5.60 -11.44 3.21
CA VAL A 348 4.51 -11.49 4.19
C VAL A 348 3.69 -12.76 3.99
N TYR A 349 3.55 -13.54 5.05
CA TYR A 349 2.76 -14.76 5.08
C TYR A 349 1.60 -14.62 6.06
N ASN A 350 0.40 -14.87 5.57
CA ASN A 350 -0.82 -14.82 6.37
C ASN A 350 -1.31 -16.24 6.66
N LYS A 351 -1.41 -16.60 7.94
CA LYS A 351 -1.81 -17.94 8.38
C LYS A 351 -2.99 -17.84 9.36
N LEU A 352 -4.00 -18.69 9.15
CA LEU A 352 -5.16 -18.75 10.03
C LEU A 352 -4.82 -19.40 11.38
N ASN A 353 -5.69 -19.25 12.38
CA ASN A 353 -5.57 -19.95 13.66
C ASN A 353 -5.53 -21.47 13.48
N ALA A 354 -4.84 -22.17 14.37
CA ALA A 354 -4.65 -23.62 14.27
C ALA A 354 -5.98 -24.40 14.33
N ALA A 355 -6.93 -23.93 15.14
CA ALA A 355 -8.26 -24.54 15.28
C ALA A 355 -9.37 -23.51 15.03
N GLY A 356 -10.49 -23.97 14.47
CA GLY A 356 -11.68 -23.17 14.28
C GLY A 356 -12.38 -22.84 15.60
N VAL A 357 -12.95 -21.64 15.67
CA VAL A 357 -13.82 -21.24 16.78
C VAL A 357 -15.26 -21.70 16.52
N ALA A 358 -16.00 -22.00 17.57
CA ALA A 358 -17.42 -22.34 17.41
C ALA A 358 -18.22 -21.08 17.00
N ALA A 359 -19.15 -21.22 16.05
CA ALA A 359 -20.14 -20.18 15.82
C ALA A 359 -21.06 -20.03 17.07
N PRO A 360 -21.63 -18.84 17.36
CA PRO A 360 -21.62 -17.65 16.51
C PRO A 360 -20.30 -16.88 16.52
N VAL A 361 -19.96 -16.28 15.39
CA VAL A 361 -18.85 -15.35 15.22
C VAL A 361 -19.42 -14.03 14.72
N SER A 362 -19.03 -12.91 15.34
CA SER A 362 -19.50 -11.59 14.97
C SER A 362 -18.31 -10.64 14.82
N GLU A 363 -18.26 -9.90 13.71
CA GLU A 363 -17.23 -8.91 13.44
C GLU A 363 -17.88 -7.61 12.93
N GLY A 364 -17.82 -6.56 13.75
CA GLY A 364 -18.32 -5.22 13.46
C GLY A 364 -17.21 -4.18 13.28
N MET A 365 -15.95 -4.61 13.15
CA MET A 365 -14.74 -3.79 12.94
C MET A 365 -14.40 -2.80 14.07
N GLU A 366 -15.22 -2.69 15.13
CA GLU A 366 -15.07 -1.66 16.16
C GLU A 366 -13.83 -1.87 17.06
N THR A 367 -13.29 -3.09 17.12
CA THR A 367 -12.13 -3.47 17.95
C THR A 367 -10.79 -3.36 17.23
N ALA A 368 -10.77 -3.08 15.93
CA ALA A 368 -9.54 -2.97 15.16
C ALA A 368 -8.61 -1.88 15.73
N PRO A 369 -7.33 -2.15 15.99
CA PRO A 369 -6.39 -1.10 16.40
C PRO A 369 -6.11 -0.15 15.23
N LEU A 370 -6.49 1.12 15.36
CA LEU A 370 -6.31 2.14 14.34
C LEU A 370 -5.26 3.16 14.77
N THR A 371 -4.04 3.07 14.25
CA THR A 371 -2.97 4.04 14.55
C THR A 371 -2.98 5.27 13.64
N SER A 372 -3.57 5.15 12.45
CA SER A 372 -3.62 6.21 11.42
C SER A 372 -4.99 6.29 10.72
N GLY A 373 -6.06 5.93 11.44
CA GLY A 373 -7.45 5.97 10.95
C GLY A 373 -7.83 4.79 10.05
N TYR A 374 -6.90 3.88 9.74
CA TYR A 374 -7.15 2.63 9.03
C TYR A 374 -6.19 1.53 9.52
N SER A 375 -6.60 0.27 9.36
CA SER A 375 -5.80 -0.88 9.76
C SER A 375 -6.18 -2.13 8.96
N ARG A 376 -5.23 -3.09 8.86
CA ARG A 376 -5.48 -4.48 8.47
C ARG A 376 -5.36 -5.45 9.64
N ASP A 377 -5.25 -4.95 10.85
CA ASP A 377 -5.06 -5.75 12.04
C ASP A 377 -6.44 -6.11 12.64
N LEU A 378 -6.98 -7.24 12.22
CA LEU A 378 -8.16 -7.88 12.78
C LEU A 378 -7.79 -9.26 13.29
N THR A 379 -8.15 -9.55 14.53
CA THR A 379 -7.95 -10.90 15.11
C THR A 379 -8.88 -11.96 14.50
N THR A 380 -9.97 -11.52 13.88
CA THR A 380 -11.02 -12.37 13.30
C THR A 380 -10.87 -12.63 11.82
N ALA A 381 -9.97 -11.90 11.14
CA ALA A 381 -9.76 -12.04 9.70
C ALA A 381 -8.35 -11.63 9.26
N ILE A 382 -7.97 -12.12 8.09
CA ILE A 382 -6.74 -11.77 7.38
C ILE A 382 -7.11 -10.95 6.14
N PHE A 383 -6.40 -9.84 5.94
CA PHE A 383 -6.46 -9.06 4.70
C PHE A 383 -5.40 -9.60 3.72
N ASP A 384 -5.81 -10.46 2.80
CA ASP A 384 -4.93 -11.03 1.78
C ASP A 384 -5.05 -10.23 0.49
N ALA A 385 -4.05 -9.43 0.22
CA ALA A 385 -3.98 -8.58 -0.94
C ALA A 385 -2.52 -8.36 -1.36
N PRO A 386 -2.26 -8.03 -2.63
CA PRO A 386 -0.93 -7.64 -3.07
C PRO A 386 -0.33 -6.54 -2.17
N ALA A 387 0.97 -6.61 -1.90
CA ALA A 387 1.67 -5.63 -1.05
C ALA A 387 1.54 -4.18 -1.56
N THR A 388 1.28 -4.01 -2.86
CA THR A 388 1.03 -2.73 -3.51
C THR A 388 -0.30 -2.08 -3.12
N ILE A 389 -1.23 -2.84 -2.53
CA ILE A 389 -2.52 -2.33 -2.06
C ILE A 389 -2.35 -1.80 -0.63
N ALA A 390 -2.36 -0.48 -0.47
CA ALA A 390 -2.21 0.15 0.85
C ALA A 390 -3.35 -0.23 1.82
N PRO A 391 -3.11 -0.27 3.15
CA PRO A 391 -4.17 -0.47 4.14
C PRO A 391 -5.31 0.56 4.05
N SER A 392 -5.02 1.78 3.61
CA SER A 392 -6.04 2.80 3.35
C SER A 392 -6.93 2.50 2.14
N ALA A 393 -6.51 1.61 1.24
CA ALA A 393 -7.28 1.22 0.07
C ALA A 393 -8.04 -0.11 0.25
N PHE A 394 -7.54 -1.00 1.10
CA PHE A 394 -8.22 -2.22 1.53
C PHE A 394 -7.90 -2.49 2.99
N GLY A 395 -8.81 -2.17 3.89
CA GLY A 395 -8.64 -2.32 5.32
C GLY A 395 -9.83 -1.74 6.09
N VAL A 396 -9.80 -1.86 7.41
CA VAL A 396 -10.76 -1.20 8.31
C VAL A 396 -10.51 0.30 8.28
N LEU A 397 -11.58 1.07 8.14
CA LEU A 397 -11.59 2.53 8.10
C LEU A 397 -12.40 3.08 9.28
N ASP A 398 -11.88 4.10 9.95
CA ASP A 398 -12.62 4.92 10.92
C ASP A 398 -13.16 6.19 10.21
N GLY A 399 -14.46 6.23 10.00
CA GLY A 399 -15.13 7.35 9.32
C GLY A 399 -14.89 8.72 9.96
N PRO A 400 -15.02 8.89 11.28
CA PRO A 400 -14.72 10.15 11.97
C PRO A 400 -13.29 10.66 11.76
N THR A 401 -12.28 9.80 11.82
CA THR A 401 -10.87 10.19 11.61
C THR A 401 -10.63 10.74 10.21
N PHE A 402 -11.32 10.22 9.19
CA PHE A 402 -11.21 10.70 7.82
C PHE A 402 -12.19 11.80 7.45
N ASN A 403 -12.89 12.37 8.42
CA ASN A 403 -13.87 13.43 8.22
C ASN A 403 -15.03 13.06 7.26
N TYR A 404 -15.35 11.77 7.19
CA TYR A 404 -16.49 11.24 6.43
C TYR A 404 -17.81 11.29 7.23
N GLY A 405 -17.83 12.03 8.35
CA GLY A 405 -18.97 12.09 9.28
C GLY A 405 -19.04 10.85 10.18
N ALA A 406 -20.18 10.66 10.85
CA ALA A 406 -20.41 9.54 11.77
C ALA A 406 -20.65 8.18 11.05
N ILE A 407 -20.25 8.03 9.77
CA ILE A 407 -20.76 6.95 8.95
C ILE A 407 -19.61 6.24 8.24
N GLY A 408 -18.71 5.67 9.04
CA GLY A 408 -17.75 4.70 8.54
C GLY A 408 -18.39 3.32 8.32
N GLY A 409 -19.42 2.99 9.11
CA GLY A 409 -20.09 1.70 9.14
C GLY A 409 -21.62 1.77 9.00
N PHE A 410 -22.27 0.63 9.17
CA PHE A 410 -23.72 0.51 9.13
C PHE A 410 -24.36 1.08 10.43
N ALA A 411 -25.49 1.79 10.27
CA ALA A 411 -26.27 2.35 11.37
C ALA A 411 -25.43 3.23 12.33
N ALA A 412 -25.17 2.78 13.55
CA ALA A 412 -24.42 3.53 14.57
C ALA A 412 -22.92 3.22 14.56
N SER A 413 -22.46 2.28 13.74
CA SER A 413 -21.05 1.92 13.61
C SER A 413 -20.24 3.05 12.99
N ASN A 414 -19.05 3.31 13.54
CA ASN A 414 -18.10 4.28 12.99
C ASN A 414 -17.10 3.66 12.03
N ARG A 415 -17.03 2.33 11.98
CA ARG A 415 -16.00 1.58 11.27
C ARG A 415 -16.59 0.61 10.28
N SER A 416 -15.86 0.38 9.22
CA SER A 416 -16.18 -0.64 8.22
C SER A 416 -14.93 -1.02 7.46
N ILE A 417 -14.94 -2.13 6.75
CA ILE A 417 -13.92 -2.44 5.77
C ILE A 417 -14.23 -1.62 4.52
N ARG A 418 -13.25 -0.85 4.06
CA ARG A 418 -13.29 -0.16 2.76
C ARG A 418 -12.45 -0.88 1.74
N ILE A 419 -12.98 -1.05 0.55
CA ILE A 419 -12.30 -1.55 -0.64
C ILE A 419 -12.39 -0.45 -1.70
N ARG A 420 -11.25 0.18 -1.98
CA ARG A 420 -11.18 1.42 -2.75
C ARG A 420 -10.96 1.14 -4.24
N PHE A 421 -11.95 0.51 -4.90
CA PHE A 421 -11.89 0.23 -6.33
C PHE A 421 -11.63 1.49 -7.17
N TYR A 422 -12.05 2.66 -6.67
CA TYR A 422 -11.82 3.96 -7.31
C TYR A 422 -10.34 4.24 -7.61
N ASP A 423 -9.41 3.68 -6.84
CA ASP A 423 -7.96 3.87 -7.02
C ASP A 423 -7.24 2.58 -7.46
N ILE A 424 -7.93 1.47 -7.54
CA ILE A 424 -7.35 0.17 -7.88
C ILE A 424 -7.80 -0.21 -9.28
N GLN A 425 -6.93 -0.06 -10.28
CA GLN A 425 -7.27 -0.31 -11.69
C GLN A 425 -7.69 -1.75 -11.96
N SER A 426 -7.04 -2.71 -11.32
CA SER A 426 -7.39 -4.14 -11.40
C SER A 426 -6.76 -4.86 -10.21
N GLY A 427 -7.31 -5.99 -9.86
CA GLY A 427 -6.77 -6.82 -8.78
C GLY A 427 -7.84 -7.55 -8.00
N VAL A 428 -7.39 -8.53 -7.23
CA VAL A 428 -8.22 -9.31 -6.32
C VAL A 428 -7.74 -9.06 -4.90
N MET A 429 -8.69 -8.84 -4.00
CA MET A 429 -8.45 -8.62 -2.57
C MET A 429 -9.38 -9.56 -1.80
N ASP A 430 -8.81 -10.34 -0.90
CA ASP A 430 -9.54 -11.30 -0.10
C ASP A 430 -9.52 -10.89 1.39
N LEU A 431 -10.69 -10.76 2.00
CA LEU A 431 -10.84 -10.78 3.44
C LEU A 431 -11.13 -12.23 3.83
N VAL A 432 -10.18 -12.88 4.48
CA VAL A 432 -10.25 -14.28 4.86
C VAL A 432 -10.56 -14.37 6.36
N MET A 433 -11.76 -14.81 6.71
CA MET A 433 -12.17 -14.98 8.10
C MET A 433 -11.38 -16.12 8.76
N GLN A 434 -11.16 -16.02 10.08
CA GLN A 434 -10.60 -17.13 10.85
C GLN A 434 -11.49 -18.38 10.74
N LYS A 435 -10.88 -19.54 10.94
CA LYS A 435 -11.61 -20.81 10.86
C LYS A 435 -12.77 -20.85 11.83
N VAL A 436 -13.92 -21.35 11.37
CA VAL A 436 -15.13 -21.51 12.16
C VAL A 436 -15.63 -22.96 12.13
N ASN A 437 -16.11 -23.43 13.27
CA ASN A 437 -16.78 -24.73 13.39
C ASN A 437 -18.28 -24.49 13.26
N LEU A 438 -18.88 -25.03 12.21
CA LEU A 438 -20.30 -24.89 11.92
C LEU A 438 -21.06 -26.11 12.49
N ALA A 439 -22.18 -25.88 13.18
CA ALA A 439 -23.04 -26.93 13.67
C ALA A 439 -24.25 -27.13 12.73
N THR A 440 -25.47 -26.82 13.16
CA THR A 440 -26.68 -27.01 12.36
C THR A 440 -27.34 -25.70 11.99
N ASN A 441 -27.96 -25.64 10.81
CA ASN A 441 -28.65 -24.46 10.28
C ASN A 441 -27.73 -23.20 10.25
N SER A 442 -26.54 -23.39 9.74
CA SER A 442 -25.53 -22.32 9.68
C SER A 442 -25.87 -21.28 8.59
N SER A 443 -25.68 -20.04 8.91
CA SER A 443 -25.86 -18.91 7.98
C SER A 443 -24.84 -17.81 8.24
N LEU A 444 -24.54 -17.05 7.19
CA LEU A 444 -23.72 -15.85 7.25
C LEU A 444 -24.59 -14.63 6.91
N THR A 445 -24.49 -13.57 7.72
CA THR A 445 -25.03 -12.27 7.35
C THR A 445 -23.91 -11.24 7.28
N PHE A 446 -24.07 -10.26 6.40
CA PHE A 446 -23.18 -9.11 6.31
C PHE A 446 -23.88 -7.94 5.65
N ASP A 447 -23.41 -6.73 5.93
CA ASP A 447 -23.86 -5.51 5.30
C ASP A 447 -22.84 -5.02 4.28
N HIS A 448 -23.32 -4.51 3.15
CA HIS A 448 -22.46 -3.85 2.17
C HIS A 448 -23.07 -2.56 1.66
N ALA A 449 -22.20 -1.64 1.23
CA ALA A 449 -22.59 -0.40 0.56
C ALA A 449 -21.72 -0.20 -0.68
N TYR A 450 -22.34 0.01 -1.84
CA TYR A 450 -21.64 0.15 -3.11
C TYR A 450 -22.43 0.97 -4.12
N ARG A 451 -21.71 1.78 -4.90
CA ARG A 451 -22.19 2.44 -6.11
C ARG A 451 -21.30 2.06 -7.28
N GLN A 452 -21.89 1.77 -8.42
CA GLN A 452 -21.13 1.62 -9.66
C GLN A 452 -20.61 3.00 -10.12
N TYR A 453 -19.40 3.08 -10.69
CA TYR A 453 -18.85 4.34 -11.19
C TYR A 453 -19.55 4.77 -12.49
N GLN A 454 -19.47 3.98 -13.54
CA GLN A 454 -20.21 4.15 -14.81
C GLN A 454 -20.81 2.80 -15.23
N ALA A 455 -20.03 1.96 -15.88
CA ALA A 455 -20.40 0.62 -16.32
C ALA A 455 -19.36 -0.44 -15.90
N GLU A 456 -18.42 -0.09 -15.04
CA GLU A 456 -17.38 -0.96 -14.50
C GLU A 456 -18.03 -2.09 -13.70
N ASN A 457 -17.46 -3.28 -13.81
CA ASN A 457 -18.05 -4.49 -13.28
C ASN A 457 -17.28 -5.00 -12.05
N ASP A 458 -17.07 -4.11 -11.06
CA ASP A 458 -16.51 -4.53 -9.76
C ASP A 458 -17.37 -5.65 -9.17
N LYS A 459 -16.72 -6.60 -8.49
CA LYS A 459 -17.36 -7.81 -8.04
C LYS A 459 -17.08 -8.06 -6.55
N LEU A 460 -18.10 -8.57 -5.85
CA LEU A 460 -17.99 -9.14 -4.51
C LEU A 460 -18.51 -10.58 -4.54
N GLN A 461 -17.68 -11.51 -4.06
CA GLN A 461 -18.04 -12.90 -3.87
C GLN A 461 -17.83 -13.30 -2.41
N VAL A 462 -18.70 -14.17 -1.87
CA VAL A 462 -18.41 -14.94 -0.66
C VAL A 462 -18.13 -16.37 -1.09
N GLN A 463 -17.01 -16.89 -0.60
CA GLN A 463 -16.54 -18.23 -0.92
C GLN A 463 -16.22 -19.01 0.35
N VAL A 464 -16.47 -20.31 0.32
CA VAL A 464 -16.28 -21.24 1.44
C VAL A 464 -15.26 -22.30 1.04
N SER A 465 -14.37 -22.63 1.97
CA SER A 465 -13.39 -23.70 1.85
C SER A 465 -13.48 -24.62 3.07
N THR A 466 -13.39 -25.93 2.85
CA THR A 466 -13.29 -26.97 3.89
C THR A 466 -11.91 -27.64 3.90
N ASP A 467 -11.00 -27.18 3.05
CA ASP A 467 -9.65 -27.70 2.86
C ASP A 467 -8.59 -26.59 3.01
N CYS A 468 -8.90 -25.63 3.90
CA CYS A 468 -8.01 -24.55 4.28
C CYS A 468 -7.57 -23.62 3.13
N GLY A 469 -8.46 -23.38 2.19
CA GLY A 469 -8.21 -22.47 1.08
C GLY A 469 -7.58 -23.13 -0.15
N ALA A 470 -7.40 -24.46 -0.15
CA ALA A 470 -6.92 -25.16 -1.33
C ALA A 470 -7.96 -25.13 -2.46
N THR A 471 -9.24 -25.31 -2.11
CA THR A 471 -10.37 -25.13 -3.03
C THR A 471 -11.45 -24.25 -2.44
N TRP A 472 -12.25 -23.62 -3.31
CA TRP A 472 -13.27 -22.65 -2.90
C TRP A 472 -14.57 -22.85 -3.64
N ALA A 473 -15.67 -22.92 -2.90
CA ALA A 473 -17.02 -22.91 -3.44
C ALA A 473 -17.65 -21.51 -3.27
N THR A 474 -18.19 -20.94 -4.35
CA THR A 474 -18.85 -19.63 -4.30
C THR A 474 -20.30 -19.79 -3.82
N VAL A 475 -20.65 -19.11 -2.74
CA VAL A 475 -22.00 -19.11 -2.14
C VAL A 475 -22.73 -17.77 -2.30
N PHE A 476 -22.02 -16.72 -2.69
CA PHE A 476 -22.58 -15.42 -3.02
C PHE A 476 -21.75 -14.80 -4.16
N ASP A 477 -22.42 -14.24 -5.17
CA ASP A 477 -21.75 -13.60 -6.33
C ASP A 477 -22.61 -12.43 -6.82
N LYS A 478 -22.11 -11.20 -6.65
CA LYS A 478 -22.71 -9.99 -7.20
C LYS A 478 -21.65 -9.11 -7.86
N ALA A 479 -22.02 -8.52 -9.01
CA ALA A 479 -21.14 -7.64 -9.76
C ALA A 479 -21.92 -6.50 -10.40
N GLY A 480 -21.23 -5.38 -10.63
CA GLY A 480 -21.76 -4.21 -11.32
C GLY A 480 -23.11 -3.77 -10.76
N THR A 481 -24.12 -3.69 -11.62
CA THR A 481 -25.48 -3.23 -11.23
C THR A 481 -26.16 -4.12 -10.17
N ASN A 482 -25.82 -5.42 -10.10
CA ASN A 482 -26.39 -6.32 -9.10
C ASN A 482 -25.76 -6.14 -7.72
N LEU A 483 -24.59 -5.51 -7.64
CA LEU A 483 -23.91 -5.16 -6.40
C LEU A 483 -24.35 -3.82 -5.81
N MET A 484 -24.92 -2.94 -6.65
CA MET A 484 -25.32 -1.58 -6.24
C MET A 484 -26.32 -1.58 -5.10
N THR A 485 -26.09 -0.72 -4.12
CA THR A 485 -27.06 -0.35 -3.08
C THR A 485 -27.71 1.00 -3.35
N LEU A 486 -27.06 1.83 -4.14
CA LEU A 486 -27.51 3.15 -4.58
C LEU A 486 -27.22 3.36 -6.08
N PRO A 487 -27.88 4.31 -6.76
CA PRO A 487 -27.60 4.62 -8.17
C PRO A 487 -26.13 4.95 -8.43
N ALA A 488 -25.62 4.64 -9.62
CA ALA A 488 -24.26 4.90 -10.06
C ALA A 488 -23.82 6.37 -9.86
N SER A 489 -22.54 6.59 -9.60
CA SER A 489 -21.96 7.91 -9.38
C SER A 489 -20.49 7.93 -9.81
N THR A 490 -20.09 9.01 -10.49
CA THR A 490 -18.70 9.24 -10.92
C THR A 490 -17.83 9.94 -9.88
N THR A 491 -18.37 10.21 -8.68
CA THR A 491 -17.59 10.68 -7.54
C THR A 491 -17.23 9.53 -6.63
N ALA A 492 -16.05 9.58 -5.99
CA ALA A 492 -15.62 8.60 -5.01
C ALA A 492 -16.71 8.43 -3.93
N TYR A 493 -17.22 7.21 -3.79
CA TYR A 493 -18.35 6.93 -2.90
C TYR A 493 -17.88 6.69 -1.46
N VAL A 494 -18.66 7.27 -0.55
CA VAL A 494 -18.62 6.98 0.89
C VAL A 494 -20.07 6.90 1.37
N PRO A 495 -20.49 5.87 2.11
CA PRO A 495 -21.85 5.80 2.65
C PRO A 495 -22.10 6.96 3.62
N SER A 496 -23.31 7.52 3.59
CA SER A 496 -23.70 8.71 4.33
C SER A 496 -24.94 8.52 5.21
N ALA A 497 -25.63 7.40 5.08
CA ALA A 497 -26.80 7.04 5.86
C ALA A 497 -26.95 5.52 5.98
N ALA A 498 -27.70 5.04 6.98
CA ALA A 498 -28.02 3.62 7.09
C ALA A 498 -28.75 3.08 5.85
N SER A 499 -29.53 3.92 5.16
CA SER A 499 -30.22 3.57 3.91
C SER A 499 -29.27 3.33 2.73
N ASP A 500 -28.00 3.67 2.84
CA ASP A 500 -26.98 3.45 1.79
C ASP A 500 -26.52 2.00 1.75
N TRP A 501 -26.82 1.23 2.80
CA TRP A 501 -26.38 -0.15 3.02
C TRP A 501 -27.47 -1.16 2.68
N ALA A 502 -27.06 -2.32 2.27
CA ALA A 502 -27.93 -3.50 2.07
C ALA A 502 -27.41 -4.69 2.88
N SER A 503 -28.31 -5.31 3.63
CA SER A 503 -28.04 -6.53 4.36
C SER A 503 -28.18 -7.76 3.45
N ASN A 504 -27.28 -8.70 3.60
CA ASN A 504 -27.27 -9.96 2.86
C ASN A 504 -27.31 -11.13 3.83
N THR A 505 -27.98 -12.20 3.42
CA THR A 505 -27.97 -13.49 4.12
C THR A 505 -27.54 -14.57 3.14
N VAL A 506 -26.59 -15.37 3.56
CA VAL A 506 -26.03 -16.50 2.80
C VAL A 506 -26.27 -17.78 3.59
N ASP A 507 -26.91 -18.73 2.94
CA ASP A 507 -27.14 -20.08 3.50
C ASP A 507 -25.83 -20.87 3.52
N LEU A 508 -25.41 -21.33 4.68
CA LEU A 508 -24.24 -22.17 4.89
C LEU A 508 -24.60 -23.61 5.31
N SER A 509 -25.88 -24.00 5.26
CA SER A 509 -26.36 -25.32 5.71
C SER A 509 -25.69 -26.49 4.98
N ALA A 510 -25.19 -26.28 3.76
CA ALA A 510 -24.39 -27.28 3.03
C ALA A 510 -23.06 -27.63 3.75
N TYR A 511 -22.62 -26.82 4.69
CA TYR A 511 -21.40 -27.00 5.47
C TYR A 511 -21.68 -27.30 6.95
N ASP A 512 -22.91 -27.58 7.31
CA ASP A 512 -23.29 -27.96 8.66
C ASP A 512 -22.48 -29.16 9.18
N ASN A 513 -22.18 -29.14 10.48
CA ASN A 513 -21.37 -30.15 11.17
C ASN A 513 -19.93 -30.29 10.61
N THR A 514 -19.41 -29.23 9.97
CA THR A 514 -18.05 -29.20 9.46
C THR A 514 -17.18 -28.31 10.35
N ASN A 515 -16.01 -28.83 10.76
CA ASN A 515 -15.03 -28.10 11.51
C ASN A 515 -14.06 -27.40 10.57
N ASP A 516 -13.39 -26.34 11.07
CA ASP A 516 -12.32 -25.61 10.38
C ASP A 516 -12.74 -25.05 9.02
N VAL A 517 -14.00 -24.66 8.87
CA VAL A 517 -14.51 -23.98 7.66
C VAL A 517 -13.89 -22.60 7.56
N VAL A 518 -13.38 -22.27 6.38
CA VAL A 518 -12.82 -20.95 6.05
C VAL A 518 -13.77 -20.22 5.12
N ILE A 519 -14.11 -18.99 5.46
CA ILE A 519 -14.96 -18.12 4.64
C ILE A 519 -14.12 -16.92 4.18
N ARG A 520 -14.20 -16.57 2.90
CA ARG A 520 -13.61 -15.32 2.42
C ARG A 520 -14.60 -14.45 1.67
N PHE A 521 -14.39 -13.17 1.78
CA PHE A 521 -14.99 -12.15 0.94
C PHE A 521 -13.96 -11.75 -0.13
N ARG A 522 -14.22 -12.14 -1.38
CA ARG A 522 -13.34 -11.83 -2.51
C ARG A 522 -13.88 -10.64 -3.26
N ALA A 523 -13.11 -9.58 -3.28
CA ALA A 523 -13.37 -8.38 -4.05
C ALA A 523 -12.50 -8.34 -5.30
N THR A 524 -13.09 -8.10 -6.46
CA THR A 524 -12.37 -7.99 -7.74
C THR A 524 -12.64 -6.60 -8.32
N SER A 525 -11.58 -5.82 -8.50
CA SER A 525 -11.67 -4.48 -9.06
C SER A 525 -11.75 -4.50 -10.59
N ALA A 526 -12.65 -3.69 -11.13
CA ALA A 526 -12.71 -3.29 -12.52
C ALA A 526 -12.53 -1.76 -12.68
N PHE A 527 -11.87 -1.12 -11.68
CA PHE A 527 -11.61 0.32 -11.62
C PHE A 527 -12.89 1.15 -11.49
N GLY A 528 -13.83 0.67 -10.72
CA GLY A 528 -15.11 1.36 -10.49
C GLY A 528 -15.11 2.23 -9.24
N ASN A 529 -16.08 2.04 -8.33
CA ASN A 529 -16.25 2.87 -7.15
C ASN A 529 -16.01 2.08 -5.84
N ASN A 530 -15.96 2.77 -4.71
CA ASN A 530 -15.65 2.16 -3.42
C ASN A 530 -16.76 1.21 -2.95
N LEU A 531 -16.35 0.07 -2.40
CA LEU A 531 -17.18 -0.90 -1.70
C LEU A 531 -16.88 -0.88 -0.21
N PHE A 532 -17.91 -0.99 0.61
CA PHE A 532 -17.80 -1.07 2.06
C PHE A 532 -18.48 -2.34 2.58
N LEU A 533 -17.89 -2.95 3.61
CA LEU A 533 -18.41 -4.14 4.30
C LEU A 533 -18.45 -3.89 5.81
N ASP A 534 -19.52 -4.35 6.46
CA ASP A 534 -19.69 -4.26 7.90
C ASP A 534 -20.57 -5.43 8.42
N ASN A 535 -20.67 -5.60 9.74
CA ASN A 535 -21.56 -6.53 10.43
C ASN A 535 -21.48 -7.97 9.88
N ILE A 536 -20.28 -8.51 9.78
CA ILE A 536 -20.06 -9.88 9.32
C ILE A 536 -20.39 -10.82 10.49
N ASN A 537 -21.46 -11.59 10.37
CA ASN A 537 -21.90 -12.50 11.42
C ASN A 537 -22.14 -13.90 10.88
N ILE A 538 -21.54 -14.89 11.51
CA ILE A 538 -21.73 -16.30 11.21
C ILE A 538 -22.57 -16.88 12.36
N PHE A 539 -23.76 -17.32 12.05
CA PHE A 539 -24.70 -17.89 13.00
C PHE A 539 -24.86 -19.39 12.80
N GLN A 540 -25.26 -20.07 13.86
CA GLN A 540 -25.81 -21.41 13.82
C GLN A 540 -27.06 -21.43 14.68
N SER A 541 -28.17 -21.96 14.20
CA SER A 541 -29.26 -22.24 15.10
C SER A 541 -29.05 -23.64 15.63
N SER A 542 -28.74 -23.75 16.91
CA SER A 542 -28.86 -25.05 17.56
C SER A 542 -30.31 -25.52 17.40
N ALA A 543 -30.50 -26.76 16.94
CA ALA A 543 -31.79 -27.44 17.04
C ALA A 543 -32.13 -27.81 18.50
N SER A 544 -31.42 -27.25 19.49
CA SER A 544 -31.89 -27.29 20.86
C SER A 544 -33.06 -26.32 20.93
N ILE A 545 -34.22 -26.79 21.25
CA ILE A 545 -35.21 -26.04 22.00
C ILE A 545 -34.40 -25.47 23.16
N GLU A 546 -33.91 -24.19 23.04
CA GLU A 546 -33.43 -23.46 24.22
C GLU A 546 -34.59 -23.56 25.19
N GLU A 547 -34.35 -24.24 26.29
CA GLU A 547 -35.28 -24.26 27.40
C GLU A 547 -35.44 -22.79 27.76
N GLN A 548 -36.60 -22.24 27.37
CA GLN A 548 -36.96 -20.86 27.62
C GLN A 548 -36.79 -20.68 29.12
N VAL A 549 -35.76 -19.96 29.55
CA VAL A 549 -35.57 -19.62 30.95
C VAL A 549 -36.73 -18.71 31.31
N ALA A 550 -37.83 -19.34 31.69
CA ALA A 550 -39.06 -18.68 32.10
C ALA A 550 -38.71 -17.78 33.28
N GLY A 551 -38.85 -16.47 33.11
CA GLY A 551 -38.74 -15.50 34.20
C GLY A 551 -37.74 -14.39 34.07
N GLN A 552 -37.04 -14.18 32.93
CA GLN A 552 -36.16 -13.06 32.78
C GLN A 552 -36.88 -11.72 32.51
N PHE A 553 -38.10 -11.75 31.96
CA PHE A 553 -38.92 -10.54 31.80
C PHE A 553 -40.40 -10.88 31.76
N THR A 554 -41.25 -9.87 31.98
CA THR A 554 -42.72 -10.00 31.90
C THR A 554 -43.27 -8.93 30.95
N VAL A 555 -44.38 -9.27 30.27
CA VAL A 555 -45.08 -8.37 29.34
C VAL A 555 -46.48 -8.13 29.85
N TYR A 556 -46.84 -6.90 30.19
CA TYR A 556 -48.17 -6.56 30.67
C TYR A 556 -48.66 -5.15 30.24
N PRO A 557 -50.00 -5.02 30.03
CA PRO A 557 -50.98 -6.06 29.99
C PRO A 557 -50.82 -6.95 28.76
N ASN A 558 -51.07 -8.26 28.90
CA ASN A 558 -51.08 -9.21 27.80
C ASN A 558 -52.30 -10.18 28.00
N PRO A 559 -53.33 -10.18 27.11
CA PRO A 559 -53.50 -9.32 25.94
C PRO A 559 -53.66 -7.82 26.25
N THR A 560 -53.23 -6.98 25.30
CA THR A 560 -53.38 -5.53 25.36
C THR A 560 -54.34 -4.98 24.31
N ALA A 561 -55.03 -3.87 24.61
CA ALA A 561 -55.78 -3.05 23.64
C ALA A 561 -55.09 -1.69 23.38
N GLY A 562 -53.87 -1.52 23.87
CA GLY A 562 -53.06 -0.31 23.78
C GLY A 562 -51.58 -0.63 24.00
N ASP A 563 -50.84 0.32 24.49
CA ASP A 563 -49.41 0.15 24.80
C ASP A 563 -49.22 -0.95 25.88
N PHE A 564 -48.05 -1.57 25.93
CA PHE A 564 -47.67 -2.54 26.91
C PHE A 564 -46.28 -2.31 27.46
N THR A 565 -46.03 -2.78 28.68
CA THR A 565 -44.73 -2.66 29.33
C THR A 565 -43.99 -3.97 29.29
N VAL A 566 -42.70 -3.92 28.98
CA VAL A 566 -41.73 -4.97 29.18
C VAL A 566 -40.94 -4.69 30.42
N GLU A 567 -40.96 -5.60 31.40
CA GLU A 567 -40.25 -5.47 32.68
C GLU A 567 -39.28 -6.62 32.89
N LEU A 568 -37.99 -6.31 33.03
CA LEU A 568 -36.92 -7.25 33.35
C LEU A 568 -37.00 -7.65 34.82
N ALA A 569 -36.71 -8.92 35.12
CA ALA A 569 -36.67 -9.42 36.49
C ALA A 569 -35.56 -8.75 37.34
N ASN A 570 -34.47 -8.36 36.72
CA ASN A 570 -33.34 -7.65 37.36
C ASN A 570 -32.85 -6.52 36.46
N ALA A 571 -32.26 -5.47 37.06
CA ALA A 571 -31.58 -4.43 36.33
C ALA A 571 -30.28 -5.00 35.71
N ASN A 572 -30.06 -4.75 34.43
CA ASN A 572 -28.83 -5.08 33.76
C ASN A 572 -27.75 -4.01 33.94
N SER A 573 -26.50 -4.42 33.85
CA SER A 573 -25.33 -3.53 33.86
C SER A 573 -25.09 -2.82 32.53
N ASN A 574 -25.72 -3.28 31.45
CA ASN A 574 -25.65 -2.72 30.10
C ASN A 574 -27.05 -2.44 29.54
N ASP A 575 -27.10 -1.70 28.44
CA ASP A 575 -28.34 -1.44 27.74
C ASP A 575 -28.92 -2.73 27.14
N VAL A 576 -30.24 -2.89 27.21
CA VAL A 576 -30.97 -4.07 26.75
C VAL A 576 -31.92 -3.69 25.62
N VAL A 577 -31.82 -4.37 24.48
CA VAL A 577 -32.69 -4.13 23.33
C VAL A 577 -33.94 -5.01 23.44
N VAL A 578 -35.11 -4.38 23.41
CA VAL A 578 -36.42 -5.01 23.33
C VAL A 578 -36.96 -4.87 21.91
N SER A 579 -37.18 -5.96 21.21
CA SER A 579 -37.73 -5.97 19.85
C SER A 579 -39.08 -6.65 19.81
N VAL A 580 -40.04 -6.07 19.08
CA VAL A 580 -41.33 -6.68 18.78
C VAL A 580 -41.29 -7.23 17.35
N VAL A 581 -41.59 -8.51 17.21
CA VAL A 581 -41.45 -9.25 15.95
C VAL A 581 -42.82 -9.79 15.52
N ASP A 582 -43.20 -9.59 14.27
CA ASP A 582 -44.43 -10.10 13.68
C ASP A 582 -44.36 -11.61 13.37
N MET A 583 -45.46 -12.17 12.91
CA MET A 583 -45.56 -13.58 12.53
C MET A 583 -44.70 -13.99 11.30
N LYS A 584 -44.13 -13.01 10.60
CA LYS A 584 -43.21 -13.22 9.46
C LYS A 584 -41.74 -13.13 9.87
N GLY A 585 -41.47 -12.85 11.17
CA GLY A 585 -40.14 -12.67 11.68
C GLY A 585 -39.58 -11.24 11.50
N GLN A 586 -40.40 -10.26 11.08
CA GLN A 586 -39.97 -8.89 10.92
C GLN A 586 -40.04 -8.11 12.22
N VAL A 587 -39.00 -7.38 12.57
CA VAL A 587 -39.02 -6.43 13.69
C VAL A 587 -39.91 -5.25 13.32
N VAL A 588 -40.99 -5.04 14.08
CA VAL A 588 -41.99 -3.99 13.86
C VAL A 588 -41.92 -2.86 14.88
N SER A 589 -41.23 -3.07 16.00
CA SER A 589 -40.87 -2.05 16.99
C SER A 589 -39.60 -2.46 17.72
N SER A 590 -38.77 -1.50 18.12
CA SER A 590 -37.57 -1.72 18.92
C SER A 590 -37.44 -0.60 19.93
N GLU A 591 -37.24 -0.97 21.20
CA GLU A 591 -37.10 -0.08 22.33
C GLU A 591 -35.86 -0.43 23.15
N LEU A 592 -35.31 0.53 23.87
CA LEU A 592 -34.10 0.36 24.67
C LEU A 592 -34.42 0.50 26.16
N ILE A 593 -34.04 -0.51 26.96
CA ILE A 593 -33.96 -0.39 28.42
C ILE A 593 -32.53 0.00 28.76
N THR A 594 -32.33 1.26 29.15
CA THR A 594 -30.99 1.78 29.45
C THR A 594 -30.44 1.22 30.76
N ASN A 595 -29.11 1.22 30.88
CA ASN A 595 -28.40 0.75 32.06
C ASN A 595 -29.04 1.24 33.40
N GLY A 596 -29.31 0.30 34.31
CA GLY A 596 -29.91 0.56 35.60
C GLY A 596 -31.44 0.67 35.59
N GLN A 597 -32.10 0.64 34.45
CA GLN A 597 -33.55 0.55 34.32
C GLN A 597 -34.01 -0.88 34.19
N THR A 598 -35.26 -1.14 34.54
CA THR A 598 -35.88 -2.48 34.43
C THR A 598 -37.10 -2.49 33.55
N LYS A 599 -37.56 -1.35 33.01
CA LYS A 599 -38.83 -1.26 32.29
C LYS A 599 -38.71 -0.38 31.07
N VAL A 600 -39.46 -0.77 30.02
CA VAL A 600 -39.72 0.08 28.86
C VAL A 600 -41.18 -0.09 28.42
N GLU A 601 -41.80 0.99 27.98
CA GLU A 601 -43.15 0.99 27.42
C GLU A 601 -43.07 0.89 25.90
N VAL A 602 -43.69 -0.13 25.31
CA VAL A 602 -43.76 -0.34 23.86
C VAL A 602 -45.05 0.28 23.33
N LYS A 603 -44.90 1.21 22.40
CA LYS A 603 -46.01 1.88 21.71
C LYS A 603 -46.61 0.99 20.62
N THR A 604 -47.91 0.77 20.68
CA THR A 604 -48.61 -0.10 19.73
C THR A 604 -49.43 0.63 18.65
N SER A 605 -49.43 1.96 18.69
CA SER A 605 -50.24 2.78 17.76
C SER A 605 -49.99 2.55 16.28
N SER A 606 -48.85 1.98 15.93
CA SER A 606 -48.46 1.60 14.57
C SER A 606 -48.66 0.12 14.23
N LEU A 607 -49.09 -0.70 15.22
CA LEU A 607 -49.21 -2.14 15.08
C LEU A 607 -50.68 -2.57 14.89
N ALA A 608 -50.91 -3.49 13.96
CA ALA A 608 -52.24 -4.05 13.75
C ALA A 608 -52.61 -5.05 14.88
N ALA A 609 -53.89 -5.25 15.12
CA ALA A 609 -54.34 -6.33 16.01
C ALA A 609 -53.80 -7.69 15.52
N GLY A 610 -53.20 -8.45 16.43
CA GLY A 610 -52.52 -9.69 16.07
C GLY A 610 -51.65 -10.28 17.18
N VAL A 611 -50.95 -11.33 16.83
CA VAL A 611 -49.99 -12.00 17.71
C VAL A 611 -48.60 -11.60 17.32
N TYR A 612 -47.83 -11.17 18.31
CA TYR A 612 -46.44 -10.73 18.15
C TYR A 612 -45.53 -11.46 19.15
N THR A 613 -44.24 -11.50 18.86
CA THR A 613 -43.23 -12.01 19.77
C THR A 613 -42.38 -10.82 20.27
N VAL A 614 -42.33 -10.65 21.58
CA VAL A 614 -41.41 -9.75 22.25
C VAL A 614 -40.10 -10.49 22.48
N ARG A 615 -39.01 -9.94 21.96
CA ARG A 615 -37.66 -10.48 22.09
C ARG A 615 -36.81 -9.49 22.88
N VAL A 616 -36.22 -9.95 23.97
CA VAL A 616 -35.30 -9.19 24.82
C VAL A 616 -33.90 -9.76 24.63
N ASN A 617 -32.98 -8.92 24.21
CA ASN A 617 -31.58 -9.28 24.00
C ASN A 617 -30.73 -8.61 25.07
N SER A 618 -30.10 -9.41 25.95
CA SER A 618 -29.26 -8.97 27.06
C SER A 618 -27.95 -9.76 27.10
N ASP A 619 -27.01 -9.36 27.96
CA ASP A 619 -25.75 -10.08 28.19
C ASP A 619 -25.95 -11.56 28.63
N ALA A 620 -27.11 -11.88 29.21
CA ALA A 620 -27.47 -13.24 29.63
C ALA A 620 -28.04 -14.09 28.49
N GLY A 621 -28.20 -13.52 27.28
CA GLY A 621 -28.79 -14.18 26.12
C GLY A 621 -30.10 -13.56 25.67
N VAL A 622 -30.82 -14.28 24.81
CA VAL A 622 -32.08 -13.86 24.22
C VAL A 622 -33.23 -14.55 24.92
N SER A 623 -34.20 -13.77 25.41
CA SER A 623 -35.47 -14.26 25.95
C SER A 623 -36.61 -13.80 25.06
N VAL A 624 -37.65 -14.64 24.92
CA VAL A 624 -38.82 -14.33 24.08
C VAL A 624 -40.12 -14.61 24.83
N GLU A 625 -41.14 -13.75 24.63
CA GLU A 625 -42.48 -13.92 25.15
C GLU A 625 -43.52 -13.47 24.11
N LYS A 626 -44.66 -14.11 24.12
CA LYS A 626 -45.76 -13.82 23.20
C LYS A 626 -46.61 -12.68 23.75
N VAL A 627 -46.95 -11.69 22.92
CA VAL A 627 -47.92 -10.65 23.22
C VAL A 627 -49.08 -10.66 22.21
N VAL A 628 -50.31 -10.43 22.70
CA VAL A 628 -51.51 -10.34 21.86
C VAL A 628 -52.02 -8.89 21.91
N ILE A 629 -52.05 -8.25 20.77
CA ILE A 629 -52.62 -6.88 20.56
C ILE A 629 -54.06 -7.08 20.02
N LYS A 630 -55.04 -6.44 20.68
CA LYS A 630 -56.46 -6.50 20.32
C LYS A 630 -56.88 -5.37 19.42
#